data_6cbd9ac4c85c28e577245bfc158c50a3
#
_entry.id   6cbd9ac4c85c28e577245bfc158c50a3
#
_cell.length_a   1.000
_cell.length_b   1.000
_cell.length_c   1.000
_cell.angle_alpha   90.00
_cell.angle_beta   90.00
_cell.angle_gamma   90.00
#
_symmetry.space_group_name_H-M   'P 1'
#
loop_
_entity.id
_entity.type
_entity.pdbx_description
1 polymer ?
#
loop_
_entity_poly.entity_id
_entity_poly.type
_entity_poly.pdbx_seq_one_letter_code
_entity_poly.pdbx_strand_id
1 'polypeptide(L)' 'MALVNEFHTSSEEDGDKLVYHNQSECGYGKEIIRNGNRISGRADGSTLCERCRDIALGE' A
#
# COMPACT_ATOMS: atom_id res chain seq x y z
N MET A 1 13.69 4.80 -4.20
CA MET A 1 12.52 4.65 -3.37
C MET A 1 12.00 6.00 -2.92
N ALA A 2 10.72 6.12 -2.74
CA ALA A 2 10.14 7.40 -2.36
C ALA A 2 8.95 7.16 -1.43
N LEU A 3 8.94 7.93 -0.33
CA LEU A 3 7.83 7.92 0.59
C LEU A 3 6.68 8.71 -0.04
N VAL A 4 5.49 8.12 -0.02
CA VAL A 4 4.29 8.78 -0.55
C VAL A 4 3.23 8.77 0.55
N ASN A 5 2.17 9.55 0.34
CA ASN A 5 1.06 9.56 1.28
C ASN A 5 0.48 8.15 1.37
N GLU A 6 0.08 7.77 2.58
CA GLU A 6 -0.48 6.45 2.80
C GLU A 6 -1.72 6.24 1.95
N PHE A 7 -1.89 5.02 1.47
CA PHE A 7 -3.06 4.65 0.67
C PHE A 7 -3.33 3.16 0.83
N HIS A 8 -4.53 2.75 0.46
CA HIS A 8 -4.92 1.35 0.54
C HIS A 8 -5.87 1.03 -0.60
N THR A 9 -6.14 -0.27 -0.80
CA THR A 9 -7.02 -0.70 -1.88
C THR A 9 -8.48 -0.58 -1.47
N SER A 10 -9.34 -0.26 -2.45
CA SER A 10 -10.78 -0.27 -2.25
C SER A 10 -11.39 -1.64 -2.56
N SER A 11 -10.60 -2.57 -3.11
CA SER A 11 -11.11 -3.86 -3.53
C SER A 11 -11.16 -4.82 -2.34
N GLU A 12 -12.34 -5.37 -2.07
CA GLU A 12 -12.49 -6.34 -0.99
C GLU A 12 -11.99 -7.72 -1.38
N GLU A 13 -11.77 -7.93 -2.67
CA GLU A 13 -11.23 -9.19 -3.16
C GLU A 13 -9.71 -9.19 -3.19
N ASP A 14 -9.12 -8.03 -2.93
CA ASP A 14 -7.67 -7.89 -2.93
C ASP A 14 -7.13 -8.44 -1.62
N GLY A 15 -6.09 -9.25 -1.69
CA GLY A 15 -5.46 -9.79 -0.49
C GLY A 15 -4.86 -8.72 0.41
N ASP A 16 -4.66 -7.51 -0.12
CA ASP A 16 -4.05 -6.40 0.60
C ASP A 16 -5.06 -5.49 1.29
N LYS A 17 -6.32 -5.88 1.37
CA LYS A 17 -7.35 -4.98 1.88
C LYS A 17 -7.11 -4.55 3.33
N LEU A 18 -6.34 -5.31 4.08
CA LEU A 18 -6.07 -4.99 5.49
C LEU A 18 -4.68 -4.40 5.70
N VAL A 19 -4.03 -3.93 4.64
CA VAL A 19 -2.74 -3.26 4.75
C VAL A 19 -2.79 -1.94 4.01
N TYR A 20 -1.91 -1.02 4.43
CA TYR A 20 -1.77 0.25 3.70
C TYR A 20 -0.34 0.34 3.19
N HIS A 21 -0.14 1.21 2.20
CA HIS A 21 1.16 1.35 1.53
C HIS A 21 1.61 2.80 1.62
N ASN A 22 2.92 3.00 1.72
CA ASN A 22 3.48 4.35 1.79
C ASN A 22 4.79 4.47 1.00
N GLN A 23 5.08 3.52 0.12
CA GLN A 23 6.29 3.55 -0.71
C GLN A 23 5.92 3.43 -2.17
N SER A 24 6.44 4.35 -2.99
CA SER A 24 6.14 4.34 -4.42
C SER A 24 6.72 3.12 -5.13
N GLU A 25 7.74 2.49 -4.53
CA GLU A 25 8.41 1.35 -5.15
C GLU A 25 7.76 0.01 -4.77
N CYS A 26 6.76 0.02 -3.92
CA CYS A 26 6.08 -1.20 -3.51
C CYS A 26 5.29 -1.78 -4.69
N GLY A 27 5.59 -3.03 -5.07
CA GLY A 27 4.91 -3.67 -6.19
C GLY A 27 3.42 -3.82 -5.94
N TYR A 28 3.04 -4.15 -4.71
CA TYR A 28 1.63 -4.30 -4.38
C TYR A 28 0.91 -2.96 -4.45
N GLY A 29 1.58 -1.89 -4.00
CA GLY A 29 1.01 -0.55 -4.09
C GLY A 29 0.84 -0.11 -5.53
N LYS A 30 1.81 -0.42 -6.38
CA LYS A 30 1.73 -0.08 -7.80
C LYS A 30 0.54 -0.75 -8.47
N GLU A 31 0.25 -2.00 -8.08
CA GLU A 31 -0.90 -2.72 -8.60
C GLU A 31 -2.20 -2.02 -8.25
N ILE A 32 -2.31 -1.56 -7.01
CA ILE A 32 -3.51 -0.86 -6.55
C ILE A 32 -3.72 0.41 -7.38
N ILE A 33 -2.67 1.17 -7.60
CA ILE A 33 -2.75 2.40 -8.37
C ILE A 33 -3.13 2.10 -9.82
N ARG A 34 -2.50 1.09 -10.41
CA ARG A 34 -2.75 0.73 -11.80
C ARG A 34 -4.19 0.28 -12.02
N ASN A 35 -4.76 -0.41 -11.05
CA ASN A 35 -6.13 -0.90 -11.15
C ASN A 35 -7.18 0.16 -10.79
N GLY A 36 -6.73 1.35 -10.36
CA GLY A 36 -7.65 2.41 -10.02
C GLY A 36 -8.35 2.22 -8.69
N ASN A 37 -7.80 1.38 -7.82
CA ASN A 37 -8.41 1.07 -6.53
C ASN A 37 -7.82 1.86 -5.36
N ARG A 38 -7.02 2.87 -5.65
CA ARG A 38 -6.32 3.63 -4.61
C ARG A 38 -7.28 4.51 -3.82
N ILE A 39 -7.22 4.37 -2.50
CA ILE A 39 -7.94 5.25 -1.57
C ILE A 39 -6.89 5.84 -0.62
N SER A 40 -6.90 7.16 -0.47
CA SER A 40 -5.94 7.85 0.40
C SER A 40 -6.19 7.48 1.85
N GLY A 41 -5.09 7.35 2.61
CA GLY A 41 -5.17 7.08 4.03
C GLY A 41 -5.11 5.60 4.35
N ARG A 42 -5.39 5.28 5.61
CA ARG A 42 -5.38 3.89 6.09
C ARG A 42 -6.80 3.38 6.24
N ALA A 43 -6.98 2.08 5.96
CA ALA A 43 -8.23 1.43 6.30
C ALA A 43 -8.23 1.13 7.81
N ASP A 44 -9.42 1.10 8.42
CA ASP A 44 -9.54 0.76 9.83
C ASP A 44 -8.97 -0.64 10.07
N GLY A 45 -8.09 -0.74 11.07
CA GLY A 45 -7.49 -2.02 11.42
C GLY A 45 -6.40 -2.48 10.49
N SER A 46 -5.99 -1.64 9.55
CA SER A 46 -4.93 -2.02 8.61
C SER A 46 -3.55 -1.87 9.24
N THR A 47 -2.59 -2.61 8.71
CA THR A 47 -1.19 -2.53 9.13
C THR A 47 -0.34 -2.15 7.93
N LEU A 48 0.87 -1.69 8.18
CA LEU A 48 1.78 -1.33 7.10
C LEU A 48 2.17 -2.58 6.31
N CYS A 49 2.13 -2.47 5.00
CA CYS A 49 2.54 -3.54 4.10
C CYS A 49 3.99 -3.94 4.41
N GLU A 50 4.26 -5.25 4.47
CA GLU A 50 5.62 -5.72 4.76
C GLU A 50 6.62 -5.25 3.71
N ARG A 51 6.21 -5.20 2.46
CA ARG A 51 7.09 -4.74 1.39
C ARG A 51 7.43 -3.26 1.58
N CYS A 52 6.43 -2.46 1.94
CA CYS A 52 6.67 -1.04 2.20
C CYS A 52 7.63 -0.87 3.38
N ARG A 53 7.46 -1.69 4.41
CA ARG A 53 8.35 -1.66 5.56
C ARG A 53 9.77 -2.01 5.16
N ASP A 54 9.95 -3.05 4.33
CA ASP A 54 11.27 -3.46 3.89
C ASP A 54 11.95 -2.36 3.07
N ILE A 55 11.20 -1.70 2.21
CA ILE A 55 11.73 -0.60 1.42
C ILE A 55 12.16 0.54 2.34
N ALA A 56 11.35 0.86 3.35
CA ALA A 56 11.67 1.93 4.29
C ALA A 56 12.92 1.61 5.10
N LEU A 57 13.20 0.32 5.32
CA LEU A 57 14.38 -0.12 6.05
C LEU A 57 15.61 -0.24 5.15
N GLY A 58 15.47 0.02 3.87
CA GLY A 58 16.59 -0.01 2.94
C GLY A 58 16.88 -1.37 2.34
N GLU A 59 15.92 -2.26 2.37
CA GLU A 59 16.06 -3.61 1.80
C GLU A 59 15.92 -3.64 0.30
#